data_7510e0be14bfc65cc15e0a429b5ac85d
#
_entry.id   7510e0be14bfc65cc15e0a429b5ac85d
#
_cell.length_a   1.000
_cell.length_b   1.000
_cell.length_c   1.000
_cell.angle_alpha   90.00
_cell.angle_beta   90.00
_cell.angle_gamma   90.00
#
_symmetry.space_group_name_H-M   'P 1'
#
loop_
_entity.id
_entity.type
_entity.pdbx_description
1 polymer ?
#
loop_
_entity_poly.entity_id
_entity_poly.type
_entity_poly.pdbx_seq_one_letter_code
_entity_poly.pdbx_strand_id
1 'polypeptide(L)'
;MYAAGAVGGLTELALTGGSPRALTTPAESSGERTHRWPHALPGGQWVLFTVGSAASPDNYDAARIDAVNRQTGERRTVYQNASMARYASTGHLLLSRAGSLFAAPFDPATVKLSGAPVSVAQGIGGDGTTGAAHLDVSANGTLAYLAGDQRGSMRQLALVDFKGTRTKVDLPDSLYNDVRISPDGKRLALADGTSGLADVWVYSFERGTRTRLTFTGMNATPLWTADSKDIVYAEIQPDAKGTKFFRTSADGGKEPVAVGSAPARVYLKHVSADGKWALIDYIMNSAVRANVGRVPLRPDGVIEPLVETRADDFAGALSPDGRYLAYQSDEGGTIEVFVRELNGSTGRWQISNASGEEPMWSADGRSIFYRSEARLMRVSVETAPTFRAGLPVMLFDGVHIVRSDTGISYQPHPDGQRLLMTRGTDDTSIAKVRVITRWLDELKGIR
;
A
#
# COMPACT_ATOMS: atom_id res chain seq x y z
N MET A 1 -16.10 17.39 -7.79
CA MET A 1 -14.98 17.41 -6.83
C MET A 1 -14.40 16.01 -6.73
N TYR A 2 -13.10 15.91 -6.61
CA TYR A 2 -12.39 14.63 -6.52
C TYR A 2 -11.06 14.81 -5.75
N ALA A 3 -10.50 13.71 -5.27
CA ALA A 3 -9.12 13.64 -4.78
C ALA A 3 -8.23 13.24 -5.96
N ALA A 4 -7.23 14.03 -6.28
CA ALA A 4 -6.43 13.86 -7.49
C ALA A 4 -5.40 12.70 -7.41
N GLY A 5 -5.20 12.10 -6.24
CA GLY A 5 -4.22 11.03 -6.05
C GLY A 5 -4.19 10.47 -4.64
N ALA A 6 -3.19 9.62 -4.38
CA ALA A 6 -2.95 8.99 -3.07
C ALA A 6 -2.53 10.00 -1.99
N VAL A 7 -2.05 11.16 -2.38
CA VAL A 7 -1.67 12.29 -1.53
C VAL A 7 -2.22 13.58 -2.12
N GLY A 8 -2.28 14.64 -1.31
CA GLY A 8 -2.78 15.93 -1.75
C GLY A 8 -4.22 16.23 -1.33
N GLY A 9 -4.72 17.36 -1.78
CA GLY A 9 -6.01 17.91 -1.40
C GLY A 9 -7.14 17.57 -2.39
N LEU A 10 -8.29 18.15 -2.13
CA LEU A 10 -9.44 18.08 -3.02
C LEU A 10 -9.33 19.08 -4.16
N THR A 11 -9.75 18.63 -5.32
CA THR A 11 -9.84 19.45 -6.53
C THR A 11 -11.28 19.58 -6.99
N GLU A 12 -11.65 20.76 -7.46
CA GLU A 12 -12.95 21.05 -8.07
C GLU A 12 -12.78 21.28 -9.56
N LEU A 13 -13.65 20.66 -10.35
CA LEU A 13 -13.75 20.86 -11.79
C LEU A 13 -15.21 21.21 -12.12
N ALA A 14 -15.41 22.28 -12.91
CA ALA A 14 -16.73 22.61 -13.40
C ALA A 14 -17.18 21.63 -14.49
N LEU A 15 -18.44 21.19 -14.45
CA LEU A 15 -18.99 20.28 -15.46
C LEU A 15 -19.03 20.88 -16.86
N THR A 16 -19.02 22.22 -16.96
CA THR A 16 -18.95 22.97 -18.21
C THR A 16 -17.54 23.07 -18.81
N GLY A 17 -16.56 22.42 -18.18
CA GLY A 17 -15.16 22.50 -18.55
C GLY A 17 -14.42 23.62 -17.81
N GLY A 18 -13.13 23.76 -18.09
CA GLY A 18 -12.24 24.74 -17.47
C GLY A 18 -11.06 24.08 -16.75
N SER A 19 -10.19 24.89 -16.16
CA SER A 19 -9.05 24.40 -15.38
C SER A 19 -9.49 23.92 -14.00
N PRO A 20 -8.94 22.78 -13.51
CA PRO A 20 -9.18 22.33 -12.15
C PRO A 20 -8.73 23.38 -11.12
N ARG A 21 -9.49 23.55 -10.05
CA ARG A 21 -9.19 24.45 -8.94
C ARG A 21 -8.97 23.65 -7.66
N ALA A 22 -7.87 23.90 -6.98
CA ALA A 22 -7.66 23.32 -5.64
C ALA A 22 -8.74 23.86 -4.68
N LEU A 23 -9.46 22.95 -4.03
CA LEU A 23 -10.45 23.27 -3.01
C LEU A 23 -9.84 23.21 -1.61
N THR A 24 -8.95 22.24 -1.37
CA THR A 24 -8.22 22.11 -0.11
C THR A 24 -6.76 21.73 -0.37
N THR A 25 -5.89 22.08 0.59
CA THR A 25 -4.49 21.65 0.61
C THR A 25 -4.22 21.05 1.99
N PRO A 26 -3.60 19.85 2.09
CA PRO A 26 -3.19 19.30 3.37
C PRO A 26 -2.22 20.22 4.10
N ALA A 27 -2.43 20.38 5.41
CA ALA A 27 -1.52 21.13 6.28
C ALA A 27 -0.43 20.17 6.80
N GLU A 28 0.68 20.09 6.05
CA GLU A 28 1.78 19.18 6.37
C GLU A 28 2.39 19.45 7.76
N SER A 29 2.46 20.72 8.18
CA SER A 29 2.91 21.11 9.51
C SER A 29 2.05 20.57 10.64
N SER A 30 0.79 20.18 10.35
CA SER A 30 -0.15 19.54 11.27
C SER A 30 -0.25 18.02 11.04
N GLY A 31 0.66 17.43 10.26
CA GLY A 31 0.70 16.00 9.97
C GLY A 31 -0.40 15.52 9.00
N GLU A 32 -1.04 16.41 8.24
CA GLU A 32 -2.00 16.02 7.21
C GLU A 32 -1.26 15.54 5.97
N ARG A 33 -1.72 14.42 5.38
CA ARG A 33 -1.15 13.84 4.17
C ARG A 33 -2.08 13.96 2.97
N THR A 34 -3.38 13.72 3.18
CA THR A 34 -4.33 13.63 2.08
C THR A 34 -5.73 14.01 2.50
N HIS A 35 -6.50 14.55 1.56
CA HIS A 35 -7.93 14.80 1.69
C HIS A 35 -8.68 13.93 0.69
N ARG A 36 -9.65 13.11 1.18
CA ARG A 36 -10.34 12.12 0.36
C ARG A 36 -11.84 12.10 0.60
N TRP A 37 -12.55 11.38 -0.22
CA TRP A 37 -13.98 11.05 -0.08
C TRP A 37 -14.86 12.29 0.07
N PRO A 38 -14.76 13.27 -0.84
CA PRO A 38 -15.58 14.49 -0.75
C PRO A 38 -17.06 14.15 -0.85
N HIS A 39 -17.87 14.80 0.00
CA HIS A 39 -19.32 14.71 -0.02
C HIS A 39 -19.94 16.10 0.21
N ALA A 40 -20.66 16.61 -0.80
CA ALA A 40 -21.31 17.92 -0.70
C ALA A 40 -22.52 17.86 0.24
N LEU A 41 -22.61 18.80 1.18
CA LEU A 41 -23.80 19.00 2.00
C LEU A 41 -24.91 19.68 1.21
N PRO A 42 -26.19 19.60 1.67
CA PRO A 42 -27.30 20.31 1.05
C PRO A 42 -26.99 21.78 0.81
N GLY A 43 -27.37 22.29 -0.35
CA GLY A 43 -27.03 23.65 -0.79
C GLY A 43 -25.65 23.80 -1.39
N GLY A 44 -24.78 22.78 -1.31
CA GLY A 44 -23.48 22.73 -1.98
C GLY A 44 -22.43 23.74 -1.48
N GLN A 45 -22.72 24.47 -0.40
CA GLN A 45 -21.78 25.44 0.18
C GLN A 45 -20.66 24.74 0.97
N TRP A 46 -20.97 23.69 1.69
CA TRP A 46 -20.03 22.91 2.47
C TRP A 46 -19.77 21.55 1.86
N VAL A 47 -18.55 21.08 1.98
CA VAL A 47 -18.09 19.76 1.51
C VAL A 47 -17.42 19.04 2.67
N LEU A 48 -17.94 17.89 3.04
CA LEU A 48 -17.29 16.95 3.97
C LEU A 48 -16.14 16.25 3.25
N PHE A 49 -15.10 15.92 4.00
CA PHE A 49 -14.00 15.12 3.49
C PHE A 49 -13.22 14.45 4.61
N THR A 50 -12.52 13.39 4.27
CA THR A 50 -11.63 12.67 5.18
C THR A 50 -10.23 13.27 5.11
N VAL A 51 -9.64 13.51 6.27
CA VAL A 51 -8.25 13.95 6.43
C VAL A 51 -7.41 12.77 6.87
N GLY A 52 -6.56 12.29 5.99
CA GLY A 52 -5.58 11.22 6.28
C GLY A 52 -4.31 11.80 6.89
N SER A 53 -3.72 11.06 7.83
CA SER A 53 -2.52 11.44 8.57
C SER A 53 -1.24 10.92 7.91
N ALA A 54 -0.17 11.70 7.97
CA ALA A 54 1.17 11.25 7.60
C ALA A 54 1.72 10.20 8.58
N ALA A 55 1.30 10.26 9.84
CA ALA A 55 1.69 9.28 10.86
C ALA A 55 1.05 7.90 10.65
N SER A 56 -0.10 7.84 9.95
CA SER A 56 -0.83 6.60 9.69
C SER A 56 -1.34 6.60 8.23
N PRO A 57 -0.45 6.55 7.25
CA PRO A 57 -0.75 6.85 5.85
C PRO A 57 -1.71 5.85 5.19
N ASP A 58 -1.70 4.60 5.65
CA ASP A 58 -2.48 3.50 5.08
C ASP A 58 -3.46 2.91 6.11
N ASN A 59 -3.80 3.69 7.15
CA ASN A 59 -4.83 3.35 8.14
C ASN A 59 -5.68 4.56 8.44
N TYR A 60 -6.95 4.48 8.07
CA TYR A 60 -7.92 5.57 8.19
C TYR A 60 -8.91 5.40 9.36
N ASP A 61 -8.75 4.39 10.21
CA ASP A 61 -9.67 4.21 11.35
C ASP A 61 -9.59 5.35 12.36
N ALA A 62 -8.40 5.96 12.47
CA ALA A 62 -8.17 7.16 13.29
C ALA A 62 -8.23 8.48 12.48
N ALA A 63 -8.69 8.44 11.22
CA ALA A 63 -8.78 9.62 10.39
C ALA A 63 -9.83 10.62 10.92
N ARG A 64 -9.73 11.86 10.46
CA ARG A 64 -10.62 12.95 10.85
C ARG A 64 -11.56 13.31 9.69
N ILE A 65 -12.79 13.60 10.00
CA ILE A 65 -13.74 14.20 9.07
C ILE A 65 -13.76 15.70 9.28
N ASP A 66 -13.39 16.44 8.25
CA ASP A 66 -13.50 17.88 8.18
C ASP A 66 -14.58 18.29 7.17
N ALA A 67 -15.01 19.54 7.27
CA ALA A 67 -15.81 20.22 6.25
C ALA A 67 -15.07 21.47 5.76
N VAL A 68 -15.18 21.77 4.46
CA VAL A 68 -14.67 23.00 3.86
C VAL A 68 -15.80 23.80 3.22
N ASN A 69 -15.82 25.10 3.46
CA ASN A 69 -16.71 26.02 2.75
C ASN A 69 -16.10 26.33 1.37
N ARG A 70 -16.84 26.03 0.30
CA ARG A 70 -16.36 26.19 -1.08
C ARG A 70 -16.07 27.62 -1.50
N GLN A 71 -16.73 28.60 -0.87
CA GLN A 71 -16.58 30.02 -1.21
C GLN A 71 -15.46 30.68 -0.42
N THR A 72 -15.42 30.41 0.88
CA THR A 72 -14.48 31.08 1.80
C THR A 72 -13.20 30.33 2.05
N GLY A 73 -13.17 29.01 1.81
CA GLY A 73 -12.07 28.12 2.19
C GLY A 73 -12.03 27.81 3.70
N GLU A 74 -12.99 28.30 4.49
CA GLU A 74 -13.08 27.99 5.92
C GLU A 74 -13.17 26.48 6.13
N ARG A 75 -12.37 25.94 7.05
CA ARG A 75 -12.39 24.52 7.44
C ARG A 75 -12.90 24.36 8.86
N ARG A 76 -13.66 23.30 9.10
CA ARG A 76 -14.16 22.89 10.42
C ARG A 76 -13.97 21.40 10.59
N THR A 77 -13.43 21.00 11.74
CA THR A 77 -13.43 19.59 12.13
C THR A 77 -14.83 19.20 12.58
N VAL A 78 -15.36 18.13 11.97
CA VAL A 78 -16.70 17.61 12.23
C VAL A 78 -16.65 16.42 13.19
N TYR A 79 -15.72 15.48 12.95
CA TYR A 79 -15.62 14.28 13.75
C TYR A 79 -14.20 13.70 13.73
N GLN A 80 -13.81 13.01 14.82
CA GLN A 80 -12.55 12.27 14.93
C GLN A 80 -12.81 10.76 14.83
N ASN A 81 -11.85 9.99 14.37
CA ASN A 81 -11.91 8.52 14.29
C ASN A 81 -13.04 8.00 13.38
N ALA A 82 -13.08 8.48 12.15
CA ALA A 82 -13.92 7.95 11.08
C ALA A 82 -13.19 8.01 9.73
N SER A 83 -13.34 6.96 8.95
CA SER A 83 -12.66 6.82 7.65
C SER A 83 -13.42 7.49 6.50
N MET A 84 -14.74 7.61 6.59
CA MET A 84 -15.59 8.22 5.57
C MET A 84 -16.88 8.78 6.20
N ALA A 85 -17.41 9.86 5.61
CA ALA A 85 -18.68 10.45 6.03
C ALA A 85 -19.63 10.66 4.85
N ARG A 86 -20.93 10.48 5.08
CA ARG A 86 -22.03 10.79 4.16
C ARG A 86 -23.15 11.49 4.90
N TYR A 87 -23.80 12.45 4.27
CA TYR A 87 -25.00 13.07 4.81
C TYR A 87 -26.25 12.33 4.33
N ALA A 88 -27.12 11.99 5.24
CA ALA A 88 -28.43 11.42 4.95
C ALA A 88 -29.53 12.50 5.01
N SER A 89 -30.49 12.45 4.09
CA SER A 89 -31.58 13.46 3.98
C SER A 89 -32.48 13.55 5.20
N THR A 90 -32.38 12.61 6.13
CA THR A 90 -33.05 12.61 7.45
C THR A 90 -32.38 13.53 8.48
N GLY A 91 -31.35 14.29 8.12
CA GLY A 91 -30.61 15.16 9.05
C GLY A 91 -29.56 14.40 9.87
N HIS A 92 -29.05 13.28 9.35
CA HIS A 92 -28.01 12.52 10.04
C HIS A 92 -26.70 12.51 9.24
N LEU A 93 -25.60 12.53 9.97
CA LEU A 93 -24.27 12.22 9.45
C LEU A 93 -23.99 10.74 9.64
N LEU A 94 -23.70 10.07 8.54
CA LEU A 94 -23.27 8.67 8.51
C LEU A 94 -21.74 8.64 8.56
N LEU A 95 -21.19 7.89 9.50
CA LEU A 95 -19.76 7.80 9.77
C LEU A 95 -19.32 6.35 9.66
N SER A 96 -18.35 6.06 8.79
CA SER A 96 -17.76 4.72 8.68
C SER A 96 -16.51 4.62 9.54
N ARG A 97 -16.40 3.52 10.31
CA ARG A 97 -15.20 3.18 11.08
C ARG A 97 -15.11 1.67 11.28
N ALA A 98 -13.97 1.08 10.98
CA ALA A 98 -13.66 -0.33 11.21
C ALA A 98 -14.77 -1.29 10.76
N GLY A 99 -15.32 -1.10 9.54
CA GLY A 99 -16.37 -1.96 8.97
C GLY A 99 -17.77 -1.77 9.58
N SER A 100 -17.95 -0.76 10.43
CA SER A 100 -19.23 -0.40 11.02
C SER A 100 -19.69 0.97 10.54
N LEU A 101 -21.00 1.14 10.36
CA LEU A 101 -21.65 2.42 10.05
C LEU A 101 -22.33 2.96 11.29
N PHE A 102 -22.06 4.19 11.59
CA PHE A 102 -22.68 4.95 12.68
C PHE A 102 -23.52 6.08 12.09
N ALA A 103 -24.58 6.45 12.77
CA ALA A 103 -25.39 7.62 12.43
C ALA A 103 -25.48 8.55 13.65
N ALA A 104 -25.37 9.85 13.42
CA ALA A 104 -25.55 10.88 14.43
C ALA A 104 -26.38 12.03 13.85
N PRO A 105 -27.27 12.65 14.65
CA PRO A 105 -27.97 13.86 14.24
C PRO A 105 -26.97 14.97 13.88
N PHE A 106 -27.22 15.63 12.76
CA PHE A 106 -26.29 16.59 12.19
C PHE A 106 -27.01 17.78 11.54
N ASP A 107 -26.60 18.97 11.91
CA ASP A 107 -27.08 20.19 11.27
C ASP A 107 -26.13 20.62 10.14
N PRO A 108 -26.54 20.50 8.88
CA PRO A 108 -25.71 20.87 7.72
C PRO A 108 -25.47 22.38 7.59
N ALA A 109 -26.28 23.23 8.23
CA ALA A 109 -26.11 24.69 8.19
C ALA A 109 -24.97 25.15 9.10
N THR A 110 -24.92 24.62 10.30
CA THR A 110 -23.88 24.91 11.29
C THR A 110 -22.67 23.98 11.18
N VAL A 111 -22.80 22.87 10.43
CA VAL A 111 -21.78 21.83 10.25
C VAL A 111 -21.40 21.19 11.59
N LYS A 112 -22.40 20.86 12.42
CA LYS A 112 -22.19 20.30 13.77
C LYS A 112 -23.08 19.07 14.02
N LEU A 113 -22.50 18.12 14.74
CA LEU A 113 -23.30 17.05 15.35
C LEU A 113 -24.11 17.61 16.52
N SER A 114 -25.36 17.17 16.64
CA SER A 114 -26.24 17.52 17.75
C SER A 114 -26.51 16.34 18.69
N GLY A 115 -25.95 15.17 18.41
CA GLY A 115 -26.02 13.97 19.23
C GLY A 115 -24.82 13.05 19.05
N ALA A 116 -24.72 12.01 19.88
CA ALA A 116 -23.69 11.01 19.81
C ALA A 116 -23.94 10.02 18.65
N PRO A 117 -22.89 9.54 17.96
CA PRO A 117 -23.02 8.50 16.94
C PRO A 117 -23.50 7.16 17.53
N VAL A 118 -24.50 6.55 16.91
CA VAL A 118 -25.05 5.23 17.24
C VAL A 118 -24.77 4.27 16.11
N SER A 119 -24.37 3.02 16.42
CA SER A 119 -24.12 1.99 15.41
C SER A 119 -25.43 1.58 14.73
N VAL A 120 -25.48 1.65 13.41
CA VAL A 120 -26.69 1.38 12.60
C VAL A 120 -26.50 0.24 11.59
N ALA A 121 -25.26 -0.13 11.26
CA ALA A 121 -24.95 -1.30 10.44
C ALA A 121 -23.55 -1.81 10.72
N GLN A 122 -23.31 -3.09 10.46
CA GLN A 122 -22.01 -3.75 10.63
C GLN A 122 -21.72 -4.66 9.43
N GLY A 123 -20.46 -5.06 9.29
CA GLY A 123 -20.01 -5.91 8.19
C GLY A 123 -20.05 -5.18 6.86
N ILE A 124 -19.75 -3.88 6.84
CA ILE A 124 -19.57 -3.09 5.63
C ILE A 124 -18.15 -3.26 5.14
N GLY A 125 -18.01 -3.81 3.95
CA GLY A 125 -16.74 -3.94 3.28
C GLY A 125 -16.13 -2.57 2.97
N GLY A 126 -14.81 -2.52 2.94
CA GLY A 126 -14.07 -1.29 2.68
C GLY A 126 -12.61 -1.57 2.37
N ASP A 127 -11.88 -0.51 2.11
CA ASP A 127 -10.45 -0.55 1.94
C ASP A 127 -9.80 0.32 3.03
N GLY A 128 -9.18 -0.33 4.00
CA GLY A 128 -8.52 0.33 5.13
C GLY A 128 -7.36 1.22 4.71
N THR A 129 -6.69 0.91 3.60
CA THR A 129 -5.52 1.66 3.09
C THR A 129 -5.92 2.97 2.42
N THR A 130 -7.16 3.07 1.94
CA THR A 130 -7.70 4.29 1.33
C THR A 130 -8.75 4.97 2.19
N GLY A 131 -9.25 4.30 3.23
CA GLY A 131 -10.36 4.75 4.06
C GLY A 131 -11.72 4.64 3.37
N ALA A 132 -11.81 3.97 2.21
CA ALA A 132 -13.06 3.76 1.51
C ALA A 132 -13.97 2.82 2.31
N ALA A 133 -15.21 3.22 2.55
CA ALA A 133 -16.28 2.29 2.88
C ALA A 133 -17.11 2.06 1.61
N HIS A 134 -17.30 0.81 1.25
CA HIS A 134 -18.01 0.44 0.03
C HIS A 134 -19.52 0.51 0.26
N LEU A 135 -20.01 1.72 0.46
CA LEU A 135 -21.43 2.00 0.67
C LEU A 135 -21.85 3.31 -0.03
N ASP A 136 -23.12 3.39 -0.32
CA ASP A 136 -23.76 4.66 -0.66
C ASP A 136 -25.23 4.64 -0.21
N VAL A 137 -25.78 5.84 -0.01
CA VAL A 137 -27.17 6.05 0.42
C VAL A 137 -27.86 6.98 -0.56
N SER A 138 -28.92 6.49 -1.17
CA SER A 138 -29.70 7.30 -2.11
C SER A 138 -30.61 8.30 -1.37
N ALA A 139 -30.98 9.37 -2.08
CA ALA A 139 -31.89 10.40 -1.53
C ALA A 139 -33.26 9.84 -1.12
N ASN A 140 -33.72 8.75 -1.73
CA ASN A 140 -35.00 8.08 -1.42
C ASN A 140 -34.88 7.04 -0.28
N GLY A 141 -33.72 6.95 0.37
CA GLY A 141 -33.55 6.15 1.56
C GLY A 141 -33.12 4.71 1.35
N THR A 142 -32.56 4.37 0.21
CA THR A 142 -31.98 3.06 -0.02
C THR A 142 -30.49 3.06 0.36
N LEU A 143 -30.10 2.19 1.30
CA LEU A 143 -28.69 1.89 1.58
C LEU A 143 -28.24 0.74 0.69
N ALA A 144 -27.14 0.93 -0.05
CA ALA A 144 -26.45 -0.14 -0.76
C ALA A 144 -25.02 -0.25 -0.23
N TYR A 145 -24.57 -1.47 0.08
CA TYR A 145 -23.19 -1.71 0.50
C TYR A 145 -22.69 -3.09 0.10
N LEU A 146 -21.37 -3.20 -0.07
CA LEU A 146 -20.73 -4.50 -0.17
C LEU A 146 -20.64 -5.10 1.24
N ALA A 147 -21.28 -6.27 1.43
CA ALA A 147 -21.14 -7.00 2.67
C ALA A 147 -19.77 -7.69 2.70
N GLY A 148 -19.04 -7.48 3.76
CA GLY A 148 -17.71 -8.07 3.98
C GLY A 148 -17.09 -7.43 5.22
N ASP A 149 -16.00 -8.02 5.66
CA ASP A 149 -15.11 -7.35 6.60
C ASP A 149 -14.24 -6.37 5.81
N GLN A 150 -13.57 -5.46 6.50
CA GLN A 150 -12.38 -4.77 5.96
C GLN A 150 -11.23 -5.78 5.69
N ARG A 151 -11.55 -7.06 5.73
CA ARG A 151 -10.70 -8.22 5.47
C ARG A 151 -10.29 -8.37 4.01
N GLY A 152 -10.65 -7.46 3.11
CA GLY A 152 -10.05 -7.36 1.78
C GLY A 152 -8.53 -7.27 1.80
N SER A 153 -7.95 -7.06 2.98
CA SER A 153 -6.52 -7.04 3.25
C SER A 153 -5.96 -8.32 3.87
N MET A 154 -6.79 -9.27 4.32
CA MET A 154 -6.30 -10.56 4.83
C MET A 154 -5.70 -11.37 3.68
N ARG A 155 -4.54 -11.93 3.92
CA ARG A 155 -3.71 -12.60 2.92
C ARG A 155 -3.33 -13.99 3.35
N GLN A 156 -3.29 -14.88 2.35
CA GLN A 156 -2.70 -16.21 2.42
C GLN A 156 -1.37 -16.24 1.69
N LEU A 157 -0.46 -17.05 2.17
CA LEU A 157 0.78 -17.33 1.49
C LEU A 157 0.73 -18.71 0.83
N ALA A 158 1.18 -18.79 -0.41
CA ALA A 158 1.28 -20.05 -1.13
C ALA A 158 2.60 -20.13 -1.91
N LEU A 159 3.16 -21.32 -1.99
CA LEU A 159 4.17 -21.66 -2.98
C LEU A 159 3.46 -22.11 -4.26
N VAL A 160 3.82 -21.54 -5.39
CA VAL A 160 3.17 -21.79 -6.68
C VAL A 160 4.25 -22.22 -7.69
N ASP A 161 4.07 -23.34 -8.34
CA ASP A 161 4.97 -23.77 -9.42
C ASP A 161 4.68 -22.99 -10.73
N PHE A 162 5.54 -23.13 -11.73
CA PHE A 162 5.37 -22.45 -13.01
C PHE A 162 4.20 -22.96 -13.86
N LYS A 163 3.49 -23.99 -13.41
CA LYS A 163 2.24 -24.47 -13.99
C LYS A 163 1.00 -23.92 -13.27
N GLY A 164 1.21 -23.13 -12.21
CA GLY A 164 0.14 -22.56 -11.41
C GLY A 164 -0.37 -23.47 -10.29
N THR A 165 0.28 -24.64 -10.05
CA THR A 165 -0.07 -25.53 -8.93
C THR A 165 0.32 -24.89 -7.61
N ARG A 166 -0.61 -24.87 -6.65
CA ARG A 166 -0.49 -24.12 -5.40
C ARG A 166 -0.36 -25.06 -4.22
N THR A 167 0.58 -24.72 -3.33
CA THR A 167 0.72 -25.35 -2.02
C THR A 167 0.62 -24.24 -0.97
N LYS A 168 -0.45 -24.25 -0.16
CA LYS A 168 -0.62 -23.27 0.93
C LYS A 168 0.55 -23.42 1.92
N VAL A 169 1.10 -22.26 2.34
CA VAL A 169 2.04 -22.22 3.47
C VAL A 169 1.23 -22.38 4.75
N ASP A 170 1.71 -23.20 5.67
CA ASP A 170 1.02 -23.45 6.94
C ASP A 170 1.18 -22.26 7.91
N LEU A 171 0.51 -21.18 7.54
CA LEU A 171 0.40 -19.95 8.28
C LEU A 171 -1.06 -19.53 8.36
N PRO A 172 -1.52 -18.93 9.46
CA PRO A 172 -2.84 -18.34 9.53
C PRO A 172 -2.98 -17.21 8.49
N ASP A 173 -4.20 -16.96 8.07
CA ASP A 173 -4.48 -15.77 7.27
C ASP A 173 -4.25 -14.51 8.10
N SER A 174 -3.54 -13.53 7.58
CA SER A 174 -3.19 -12.30 8.30
C SER A 174 -2.93 -11.13 7.35
N LEU A 175 -2.62 -9.97 7.91
CA LEU A 175 -2.30 -8.74 7.17
C LEU A 175 -0.83 -8.72 6.71
N TYR A 176 -0.40 -9.75 5.99
CA TYR A 176 0.97 -9.84 5.48
C TYR A 176 1.24 -8.74 4.45
N ASN A 177 2.02 -7.72 4.82
CA ASN A 177 2.38 -6.62 3.93
C ASN A 177 3.59 -6.92 3.06
N ASP A 178 4.69 -7.30 3.70
CA ASP A 178 5.92 -7.67 3.03
C ASP A 178 6.32 -9.08 3.42
N VAL A 179 6.64 -9.89 2.44
CA VAL A 179 7.06 -11.27 2.65
C VAL A 179 8.32 -11.55 1.84
N ARG A 180 9.35 -12.08 2.49
CA ARG A 180 10.63 -12.39 1.86
C ARG A 180 11.10 -13.79 2.20
N ILE A 181 11.40 -14.58 1.18
CA ILE A 181 12.06 -15.88 1.34
C ILE A 181 13.54 -15.63 1.69
N SER A 182 14.06 -16.39 2.65
CA SER A 182 15.50 -16.38 2.94
C SER A 182 16.31 -16.88 1.74
N PRO A 183 17.54 -16.40 1.52
CA PRO A 183 18.41 -16.89 0.44
C PRO A 183 18.62 -18.40 0.44
N ASP A 184 18.60 -19.06 1.61
CA ASP A 184 18.68 -20.52 1.76
C ASP A 184 17.34 -21.25 1.48
N GLY A 185 16.24 -20.52 1.22
CA GLY A 185 14.92 -21.07 0.92
C GLY A 185 14.18 -21.70 2.10
N LYS A 186 14.70 -21.61 3.34
CA LYS A 186 14.16 -22.35 4.49
C LYS A 186 13.21 -21.57 5.38
N ARG A 187 13.20 -20.24 5.25
CA ARG A 187 12.44 -19.34 6.14
C ARG A 187 11.78 -18.21 5.38
N LEU A 188 10.77 -17.61 6.01
CA LEU A 188 10.14 -16.36 5.55
C LEU A 188 10.37 -15.27 6.59
N ALA A 189 10.72 -14.06 6.15
CA ALA A 189 10.55 -12.85 6.92
C ALA A 189 9.22 -12.19 6.51
N LEU A 190 8.44 -11.76 7.49
CA LEU A 190 7.08 -11.25 7.31
C LEU A 190 6.94 -9.90 8.03
N ALA A 191 6.33 -8.92 7.38
CA ALA A 191 5.73 -7.79 8.07
C ALA A 191 4.23 -8.09 8.23
N ASP A 192 3.79 -8.33 9.46
CA ASP A 192 2.43 -8.73 9.80
C ASP A 192 1.73 -7.60 10.54
N GLY A 193 0.71 -7.02 9.92
CA GLY A 193 -0.03 -5.85 10.36
C GLY A 193 -0.34 -4.91 9.20
N THR A 194 -1.01 -3.80 9.48
CA THR A 194 -1.21 -2.73 8.47
C THR A 194 0.07 -1.92 8.27
N SER A 195 0.20 -1.26 7.13
CA SER A 195 1.36 -0.38 6.87
C SER A 195 1.50 0.68 7.97
N GLY A 196 2.69 0.77 8.55
CA GLY A 196 2.97 1.65 9.70
C GLY A 196 2.45 1.15 11.05
N LEU A 197 1.82 -0.06 11.10
CA LEU A 197 1.38 -0.72 12.32
C LEU A 197 1.67 -2.24 12.25
N ALA A 198 2.81 -2.60 11.69
CA ALA A 198 3.24 -3.98 11.52
C ALA A 198 4.45 -4.32 12.38
N ASP A 199 4.60 -5.59 12.68
CA ASP A 199 5.81 -6.13 13.29
C ASP A 199 6.46 -7.17 12.39
N VAL A 200 7.77 -7.29 12.56
CA VAL A 200 8.59 -8.25 11.82
C VAL A 200 8.57 -9.60 12.51
N TRP A 201 8.30 -10.63 11.73
CA TRP A 201 8.29 -12.03 12.15
C TRP A 201 9.17 -12.87 11.24
N VAL A 202 9.64 -13.99 11.74
CA VAL A 202 10.28 -15.04 10.94
C VAL A 202 9.50 -16.34 11.09
N TYR A 203 9.17 -16.97 9.96
CA TYR A 203 8.57 -18.29 9.90
C TYR A 203 9.57 -19.33 9.38
N SER A 204 9.65 -20.48 10.01
CA SER A 204 10.48 -21.61 9.58
C SER A 204 9.63 -22.66 8.89
N PHE A 205 9.91 -22.98 7.63
CA PHE A 205 9.21 -24.06 6.91
C PHE A 205 9.43 -25.43 7.54
N GLU A 206 10.64 -25.68 8.07
CA GLU A 206 11.00 -26.98 8.67
C GLU A 206 10.27 -27.20 10.00
N ARG A 207 10.18 -26.15 10.83
CA ARG A 207 9.64 -26.25 12.19
C ARG A 207 8.16 -25.91 12.28
N GLY A 208 7.59 -25.27 11.27
CA GLY A 208 6.22 -24.73 11.32
C GLY A 208 6.04 -23.65 12.39
N THR A 209 7.10 -22.95 12.81
CA THR A 209 7.07 -22.00 13.92
C THR A 209 7.24 -20.56 13.45
N ARG A 210 6.59 -19.62 14.17
CA ARG A 210 6.77 -18.17 13.99
C ARG A 210 7.51 -17.58 15.18
N THR A 211 8.52 -16.75 14.92
CA THR A 211 9.24 -15.95 15.92
C THR A 211 8.99 -14.48 15.65
N ARG A 212 8.47 -13.73 16.62
CA ARG A 212 8.31 -12.28 16.54
C ARG A 212 9.63 -11.62 16.88
N LEU A 213 10.10 -10.73 16.01
CA LEU A 213 11.39 -10.03 16.16
C LEU A 213 11.23 -8.60 16.66
N THR A 214 10.07 -7.96 16.42
CA THR A 214 9.81 -6.56 16.82
C THR A 214 8.48 -6.43 17.55
N PHE A 215 8.33 -5.37 18.35
CA PHE A 215 7.20 -5.19 19.27
C PHE A 215 6.67 -3.74 19.28
N THR A 216 7.17 -2.87 18.38
CA THR A 216 6.81 -1.45 18.36
C THR A 216 5.60 -1.16 17.48
N GLY A 217 5.25 -2.08 16.58
CA GLY A 217 4.15 -1.91 15.63
C GLY A 217 4.45 -0.93 14.49
N MET A 218 5.68 -0.44 14.34
CA MET A 218 6.04 0.57 13.32
C MET A 218 7.06 0.05 12.31
N ASN A 219 7.10 -1.26 12.08
CA ASN A 219 8.15 -1.91 11.30
C ASN A 219 7.62 -2.37 9.95
N ALA A 220 8.45 -2.27 8.92
CA ALA A 220 8.11 -2.64 7.55
C ALA A 220 9.31 -3.19 6.78
N THR A 221 9.05 -3.75 5.62
CA THR A 221 10.02 -4.15 4.59
C THR A 221 11.20 -4.97 5.12
N PRO A 222 10.94 -6.11 5.82
CA PRO A 222 12.02 -6.95 6.32
C PRO A 222 12.78 -7.61 5.16
N LEU A 223 14.11 -7.56 5.19
CA LEU A 223 15.00 -8.16 4.21
C LEU A 223 16.01 -9.07 4.88
N TRP A 224 16.32 -10.16 4.23
CA TRP A 224 17.38 -11.07 4.65
C TRP A 224 18.76 -10.54 4.31
N THR A 225 19.73 -10.78 5.18
CA THR A 225 21.15 -10.73 4.80
C THR A 225 21.49 -11.91 3.89
N ALA A 226 22.51 -11.77 3.06
CA ALA A 226 22.91 -12.79 2.07
C ALA A 226 23.22 -14.17 2.68
N ASP A 227 23.69 -14.20 3.93
CA ASP A 227 23.99 -15.41 4.69
C ASP A 227 22.75 -16.00 5.40
N SER A 228 21.59 -15.44 5.21
CA SER A 228 20.31 -15.83 5.85
C SER A 228 20.30 -15.76 7.37
N LYS A 229 21.23 -15.07 8.03
CA LYS A 229 21.32 -15.06 9.50
C LYS A 229 20.59 -13.93 10.16
N ASP A 230 20.54 -12.76 9.51
CA ASP A 230 19.96 -11.57 10.08
C ASP A 230 18.86 -11.00 9.19
N ILE A 231 18.03 -10.17 9.80
CA ILE A 231 16.99 -9.36 9.14
C ILE A 231 17.37 -7.88 9.26
N VAL A 232 17.35 -7.17 8.14
CA VAL A 232 17.38 -5.70 8.08
C VAL A 232 15.95 -5.23 7.82
N TYR A 233 15.45 -4.28 8.59
CA TYR A 233 14.10 -3.76 8.43
C TYR A 233 14.05 -2.25 8.62
N ALA A 234 12.98 -1.64 8.13
CA ALA A 234 12.71 -0.22 8.27
C ALA A 234 11.75 0.04 9.43
N GLU A 235 12.02 1.05 10.24
CA GLU A 235 11.08 1.62 11.20
C GLU A 235 10.59 2.97 10.66
N ILE A 236 9.28 3.05 10.39
CA ILE A 236 8.65 4.27 9.88
C ILE A 236 8.42 5.22 11.05
N GLN A 237 8.99 6.42 10.98
CA GLN A 237 8.80 7.41 12.04
C GLN A 237 7.41 8.07 11.93
N PRO A 238 6.66 8.20 13.04
CA PRO A 238 5.30 8.73 13.03
C PRO A 238 5.17 10.17 12.51
N ASP A 239 6.25 10.96 12.63
CA ASP A 239 6.27 12.37 12.26
C ASP A 239 6.71 12.62 10.80
N ALA A 240 6.79 11.57 10.00
CA ALA A 240 7.24 11.60 8.61
C ALA A 240 8.67 12.20 8.40
N LYS A 241 9.47 12.31 9.47
CA LYS A 241 10.82 12.90 9.41
C LYS A 241 11.89 11.96 8.88
N GLY A 242 11.50 10.81 8.37
CA GLY A 242 12.41 9.86 7.76
C GLY A 242 12.16 8.42 8.18
N THR A 243 13.11 7.58 7.86
CA THR A 243 13.08 6.13 8.15
C THR A 243 14.37 5.73 8.83
N LYS A 244 14.29 4.96 9.92
CA LYS A 244 15.44 4.33 10.56
C LYS A 244 15.55 2.88 10.10
N PHE A 245 16.76 2.40 9.99
CA PHE A 245 17.06 1.01 9.63
C PHE A 245 17.64 0.28 10.80
N PHE A 246 17.16 -0.92 11.04
CA PHE A 246 17.62 -1.79 12.11
C PHE A 246 18.05 -3.14 11.55
N ARG A 247 18.95 -3.80 12.28
CA ARG A 247 19.37 -5.18 12.02
C ARG A 247 19.20 -6.00 13.29
N THR A 248 18.64 -7.19 13.16
CA THR A 248 18.49 -8.15 14.26
C THR A 248 18.73 -9.57 13.77
N SER A 249 19.06 -10.51 14.67
CA SER A 249 19.18 -11.90 14.29
C SER A 249 17.82 -12.53 13.95
N ALA A 250 17.78 -13.36 12.93
CA ALA A 250 16.56 -13.99 12.45
C ALA A 250 15.98 -15.06 13.41
N ASP A 251 16.73 -15.45 14.43
CA ASP A 251 16.27 -16.34 15.50
C ASP A 251 15.73 -15.59 16.73
N GLY A 252 15.79 -14.25 16.73
CA GLY A 252 15.36 -13.40 17.83
C GLY A 252 16.32 -13.39 19.04
N GLY A 253 17.50 -13.97 18.90
CA GLY A 253 18.48 -14.08 19.99
C GLY A 253 19.28 -12.80 20.28
N LYS A 254 19.09 -11.74 19.49
CA LYS A 254 19.80 -10.47 19.66
C LYS A 254 18.83 -9.30 19.58
N GLU A 255 19.05 -8.32 20.43
CA GLU A 255 18.34 -7.04 20.36
C GLU A 255 18.60 -6.34 19.02
N PRO A 256 17.60 -5.64 18.46
CA PRO A 256 17.78 -4.85 17.25
C PRO A 256 18.81 -3.73 17.42
N VAL A 257 19.70 -3.61 16.45
CA VAL A 257 20.73 -2.56 16.40
C VAL A 257 20.44 -1.61 15.26
N ALA A 258 20.43 -0.30 15.52
CA ALA A 258 20.30 0.70 14.47
C ALA A 258 21.51 0.64 13.52
N VAL A 259 21.25 0.49 12.22
CA VAL A 259 22.30 0.38 11.18
C VAL A 259 22.26 1.53 10.19
N GLY A 260 21.30 2.44 10.29
CA GLY A 260 21.22 3.60 9.42
C GLY A 260 19.92 4.36 9.53
N SER A 261 19.83 5.44 8.74
CA SER A 261 18.64 6.24 8.60
C SER A 261 18.62 6.97 7.26
N ALA A 262 17.46 7.43 6.83
CA ALA A 262 17.31 8.28 5.66
C ALA A 262 16.28 9.39 5.92
N PRO A 263 16.47 10.62 5.39
CA PRO A 263 15.56 11.75 5.57
C PRO A 263 14.34 11.68 4.64
N ALA A 264 13.87 10.48 4.35
CA ALA A 264 12.78 10.19 3.45
C ALA A 264 11.97 9.01 3.94
N ARG A 265 10.74 8.85 3.45
CA ARG A 265 10.02 7.59 3.59
C ARG A 265 10.64 6.58 2.63
N VAL A 266 11.12 5.49 3.18
CA VAL A 266 11.88 4.48 2.46
C VAL A 266 11.25 3.11 2.60
N TYR A 267 11.20 2.38 1.49
CA TYR A 267 10.84 0.97 1.40
C TYR A 267 12.07 0.18 0.96
N LEU A 268 12.57 -0.68 1.83
CA LEU A 268 13.73 -1.52 1.54
C LEU A 268 13.37 -2.58 0.49
N LYS A 269 14.22 -2.77 -0.52
CA LYS A 269 14.02 -3.74 -1.61
C LYS A 269 15.07 -4.84 -1.65
N HIS A 270 16.32 -4.51 -1.36
CA HIS A 270 17.43 -5.45 -1.36
C HIS A 270 18.55 -4.95 -0.44
N VAL A 271 19.24 -5.86 0.23
CA VAL A 271 20.47 -5.57 0.98
C VAL A 271 21.66 -6.10 0.18
N SER A 272 22.66 -5.25 -0.02
CA SER A 272 23.90 -5.67 -0.72
C SER A 272 24.55 -6.88 -0.06
N ALA A 273 25.23 -7.70 -0.83
CA ALA A 273 25.86 -8.93 -0.32
C ALA A 273 26.86 -8.66 0.81
N ASP A 274 27.54 -7.51 0.80
CA ASP A 274 28.45 -7.07 1.86
C ASP A 274 27.75 -6.40 3.05
N GLY A 275 26.41 -6.21 2.97
CA GLY A 275 25.59 -5.62 4.03
C GLY A 275 25.79 -4.11 4.22
N LYS A 276 26.46 -3.41 3.30
CA LYS A 276 26.84 -1.99 3.49
C LYS A 276 25.84 -1.00 2.95
N TRP A 277 24.96 -1.40 2.04
CA TRP A 277 23.93 -0.53 1.48
C TRP A 277 22.65 -1.32 1.16
N ALA A 278 21.57 -0.61 1.01
CA ALA A 278 20.29 -1.15 0.58
C ALA A 278 19.77 -0.47 -0.68
N LEU A 279 19.19 -1.25 -1.59
CA LEU A 279 18.30 -0.74 -2.63
C LEU A 279 16.99 -0.33 -1.99
N ILE A 280 16.45 0.80 -2.41
CA ILE A 280 15.24 1.38 -1.83
C ILE A 280 14.33 1.95 -2.91
N ASP A 281 13.04 1.90 -2.66
CA ASP A 281 12.11 2.90 -3.20
C ASP A 281 11.96 4.00 -2.14
N TYR A 282 11.92 5.27 -2.56
CA TYR A 282 11.84 6.37 -1.61
C TYR A 282 10.96 7.51 -2.12
N ILE A 283 10.39 8.26 -1.17
CA ILE A 283 9.57 9.43 -1.42
C ILE A 283 10.17 10.58 -0.60
N MET A 284 10.74 11.58 -1.28
CA MET A 284 11.45 12.69 -0.61
C MET A 284 10.52 13.73 0.00
N ASN A 285 9.37 13.97 -0.63
CA ASN A 285 8.44 15.02 -0.21
C ASN A 285 7.00 14.51 -0.33
N SER A 286 6.06 15.16 0.33
CA SER A 286 4.62 14.98 0.11
C SER A 286 4.19 15.25 -1.33
N ALA A 287 5.07 15.86 -2.12
CA ALA A 287 4.86 16.15 -3.54
C ALA A 287 4.98 14.94 -4.46
N VAL A 288 5.10 13.67 -3.93
CA VAL A 288 4.30 12.68 -4.61
C VAL A 288 4.94 11.68 -5.55
N ARG A 289 6.25 11.69 -5.74
CA ARG A 289 6.81 10.69 -6.66
C ARG A 289 7.73 9.73 -5.93
N ALA A 290 7.48 8.46 -6.17
CA ALA A 290 8.41 7.42 -5.77
C ALA A 290 9.59 7.41 -6.75
N ASN A 291 10.78 7.16 -6.21
CA ASN A 291 12.00 7.03 -6.98
C ASN A 291 12.75 5.79 -6.49
N VAL A 292 13.61 5.24 -7.34
CA VAL A 292 14.48 4.12 -6.96
C VAL A 292 15.88 4.65 -6.68
N GLY A 293 16.42 4.26 -5.53
CA GLY A 293 17.76 4.67 -5.11
C GLY A 293 18.47 3.60 -4.30
N ARG A 294 19.64 3.97 -3.79
CA ARG A 294 20.34 3.19 -2.77
C ARG A 294 20.71 4.07 -1.60
N VAL A 295 20.82 3.47 -0.43
CA VAL A 295 21.22 4.16 0.80
C VAL A 295 22.27 3.34 1.53
N PRO A 296 23.37 3.97 2.02
CA PRO A 296 24.32 3.31 2.88
C PRO A 296 23.67 2.91 4.22
N LEU A 297 23.93 1.68 4.67
CA LEU A 297 23.49 1.19 5.99
C LEU A 297 24.47 1.64 7.06
N ARG A 298 24.43 2.95 7.34
CA ARG A 298 25.21 3.65 8.39
C ARG A 298 24.43 4.88 8.86
N PRO A 299 24.74 5.44 10.02
CA PRO A 299 24.17 6.71 10.45
C PRO A 299 24.37 7.79 9.38
N ASP A 300 23.38 8.65 9.19
CA ASP A 300 23.39 9.76 8.22
C ASP A 300 23.66 9.33 6.77
N GLY A 301 23.11 8.20 6.38
CA GLY A 301 23.18 7.70 5.01
C GLY A 301 22.49 8.64 4.02
N VAL A 302 23.24 9.13 3.02
CA VAL A 302 22.68 9.95 1.94
C VAL A 302 22.12 9.02 0.87
N ILE A 303 20.87 9.28 0.46
CA ILE A 303 20.24 8.56 -0.64
C ILE A 303 20.95 8.93 -1.94
N GLU A 304 21.39 7.93 -2.68
CA GLU A 304 21.91 8.07 -4.03
C GLU A 304 20.81 7.63 -5.01
N PRO A 305 20.24 8.54 -5.83
CA PRO A 305 19.25 8.20 -6.83
C PRO A 305 19.85 7.26 -7.89
N LEU A 306 19.12 6.20 -8.21
CA LEU A 306 19.45 5.29 -9.33
C LEU A 306 18.48 5.50 -10.49
N VAL A 307 17.21 5.77 -10.21
CA VAL A 307 16.20 6.19 -11.18
C VAL A 307 15.44 7.37 -10.57
N GLU A 308 15.48 8.50 -11.25
CA GLU A 308 14.78 9.71 -10.87
C GLU A 308 14.29 10.40 -12.14
N THR A 309 13.02 10.22 -12.46
CA THR A 309 12.39 10.79 -13.64
C THR A 309 11.26 11.76 -13.24
N ARG A 310 10.43 12.15 -14.19
CA ARG A 310 9.20 12.91 -13.89
C ARG A 310 8.00 11.99 -13.61
N ALA A 311 8.22 10.68 -13.59
CA ALA A 311 7.24 9.64 -13.37
C ALA A 311 7.31 9.07 -11.95
N ASP A 312 6.40 8.17 -11.61
CA ASP A 312 6.51 7.30 -10.44
C ASP A 312 7.38 6.09 -10.81
N ASP A 313 8.61 6.07 -10.29
CA ASP A 313 9.58 5.01 -10.50
C ASP A 313 9.70 4.19 -9.21
N PHE A 314 9.35 2.90 -9.22
CA PHE A 314 9.37 2.07 -8.02
C PHE A 314 9.49 0.57 -8.30
N ALA A 315 9.36 -0.27 -7.24
CA ALA A 315 9.56 -1.72 -7.29
C ALA A 315 10.92 -2.12 -7.85
N GLY A 316 11.98 -1.43 -7.41
CA GLY A 316 13.35 -1.72 -7.82
C GLY A 316 13.79 -3.13 -7.45
N ALA A 317 14.39 -3.86 -8.41
CA ALA A 317 14.96 -5.20 -8.23
C ALA A 317 16.30 -5.31 -8.93
N LEU A 318 17.35 -5.70 -8.18
CA LEU A 318 18.70 -5.91 -8.72
C LEU A 318 18.83 -7.29 -9.37
N SER A 319 19.57 -7.35 -10.47
CA SER A 319 20.06 -8.63 -10.97
C SER A 319 20.98 -9.29 -9.93
N PRO A 320 21.10 -10.64 -9.91
CA PRO A 320 21.95 -11.33 -8.94
C PRO A 320 23.41 -10.89 -8.96
N ASP A 321 23.92 -10.44 -10.11
CA ASP A 321 25.28 -9.91 -10.28
C ASP A 321 25.40 -8.41 -9.93
N GLY A 322 24.27 -7.75 -9.60
CA GLY A 322 24.22 -6.34 -9.23
C GLY A 322 24.46 -5.35 -10.39
N ARG A 323 24.55 -5.82 -11.63
CA ARG A 323 24.85 -4.96 -12.79
C ARG A 323 23.63 -4.25 -13.34
N TYR A 324 22.45 -4.86 -13.23
CA TYR A 324 21.21 -4.37 -13.80
C TYR A 324 20.16 -4.12 -12.73
N LEU A 325 19.39 -3.07 -12.93
CA LEU A 325 18.23 -2.71 -12.12
C LEU A 325 16.97 -2.86 -12.97
N ALA A 326 16.06 -3.76 -12.59
CA ALA A 326 14.71 -3.78 -13.08
C ALA A 326 13.84 -2.88 -12.19
N TYR A 327 12.91 -2.14 -12.78
CA TYR A 327 12.01 -1.25 -12.06
C TYR A 327 10.74 -1.01 -12.89
N GLN A 328 9.69 -0.52 -12.27
CA GLN A 328 8.47 -0.09 -12.95
C GLN A 328 8.37 1.43 -12.98
N SER A 329 7.76 1.97 -14.05
CA SER A 329 7.58 3.41 -14.25
C SER A 329 6.31 3.67 -15.03
N ASP A 330 5.60 4.75 -14.69
CA ASP A 330 4.43 5.25 -15.41
C ASP A 330 4.75 6.36 -16.42
N GLU A 331 6.00 6.53 -16.80
CA GLU A 331 6.48 7.60 -17.70
C GLU A 331 5.71 7.66 -19.03
N GLY A 332 5.27 6.53 -19.54
CA GLY A 332 4.47 6.40 -20.77
C GLY A 332 2.95 6.57 -20.55
N GLY A 333 2.48 6.89 -19.34
CA GLY A 333 1.06 6.96 -18.96
C GLY A 333 0.44 5.62 -18.59
N THR A 334 1.17 4.51 -18.81
CA THR A 334 0.86 3.16 -18.34
C THR A 334 2.07 2.64 -17.59
N ILE A 335 1.84 1.93 -16.49
CA ILE A 335 2.95 1.34 -15.73
C ILE A 335 3.58 0.22 -16.55
N GLU A 336 4.88 0.33 -16.81
CA GLU A 336 5.67 -0.64 -17.56
C GLU A 336 6.95 -1.01 -16.81
N VAL A 337 7.48 -2.19 -17.08
CA VAL A 337 8.75 -2.67 -16.54
C VAL A 337 9.90 -2.28 -17.47
N PHE A 338 10.92 -1.72 -16.86
CA PHE A 338 12.17 -1.36 -17.52
C PHE A 338 13.37 -2.02 -16.84
N VAL A 339 14.45 -2.18 -17.58
CA VAL A 339 15.77 -2.54 -17.06
C VAL A 339 16.76 -1.45 -17.43
N ARG A 340 17.66 -1.12 -16.53
CA ARG A 340 18.83 -0.26 -16.82
C ARG A 340 20.10 -0.86 -16.28
N GLU A 341 21.23 -0.56 -16.92
CA GLU A 341 22.56 -0.89 -16.43
C GLU A 341 23.01 0.13 -15.39
N LEU A 342 23.63 -0.31 -14.28
CA LEU A 342 24.06 0.57 -13.20
C LEU A 342 25.52 1.06 -13.34
N ASN A 343 26.34 0.41 -14.16
CA ASN A 343 27.77 0.68 -14.25
C ASN A 343 28.15 1.60 -15.41
N GLY A 344 27.50 2.79 -15.49
CA GLY A 344 27.97 3.87 -16.37
C GLY A 344 27.50 3.83 -17.82
N SER A 345 26.67 2.87 -18.21
CA SER A 345 26.03 2.88 -19.52
C SER A 345 24.68 3.62 -19.48
N THR A 346 24.27 4.19 -20.61
CA THR A 346 22.96 4.81 -20.79
C THR A 346 21.89 3.79 -21.22
N GLY A 347 22.21 2.49 -21.20
CA GLY A 347 21.31 1.42 -21.65
C GLY A 347 20.05 1.34 -20.77
N ARG A 348 18.89 1.46 -21.41
CA ARG A 348 17.57 1.25 -20.85
C ARG A 348 16.74 0.40 -21.81
N TRP A 349 16.11 -0.63 -21.30
CA TRP A 349 15.30 -1.56 -22.08
C TRP A 349 13.92 -1.68 -21.46
N GLN A 350 12.88 -1.55 -22.27
CA GLN A 350 11.52 -1.86 -21.89
C GLN A 350 11.30 -3.36 -21.97
N ILE A 351 10.72 -3.94 -20.91
CA ILE A 351 10.52 -5.40 -20.76
C ILE A 351 9.06 -5.79 -20.97
N SER A 352 8.13 -4.97 -20.50
CA SER A 352 6.70 -5.16 -20.70
C SER A 352 6.16 -4.23 -21.79
N ASN A 353 5.02 -4.56 -22.40
CA ASN A 353 4.44 -3.80 -23.51
C ASN A 353 2.91 -3.64 -23.45
N ALA A 354 2.29 -4.10 -22.36
CA ALA A 354 0.84 -4.03 -22.17
C ALA A 354 0.49 -3.98 -20.68
N SER A 355 1.15 -3.19 -19.92
CA SER A 355 1.28 -3.10 -18.47
C SER A 355 2.29 -4.09 -17.88
N GLY A 356 3.03 -3.66 -16.88
CA GLY A 356 3.98 -4.49 -16.15
C GLY A 356 4.31 -3.88 -14.79
N GLU A 357 4.18 -4.70 -13.75
CA GLU A 357 4.39 -4.29 -12.37
C GLU A 357 5.23 -5.31 -11.61
N GLU A 358 5.89 -4.86 -10.54
CA GLU A 358 6.61 -5.70 -9.58
C GLU A 358 7.66 -6.62 -10.23
N PRO A 359 8.63 -6.07 -10.97
CA PRO A 359 9.66 -6.89 -11.60
C PRO A 359 10.52 -7.61 -10.57
N MET A 360 10.82 -8.88 -10.82
CA MET A 360 11.71 -9.71 -10.01
C MET A 360 12.64 -10.53 -10.89
N TRP A 361 13.90 -10.59 -10.54
CA TRP A 361 14.86 -11.48 -11.20
C TRP A 361 14.75 -12.91 -10.69
N SER A 362 14.96 -13.89 -11.58
CA SER A 362 15.25 -15.25 -11.17
C SER A 362 16.61 -15.31 -10.46
N ALA A 363 16.78 -16.30 -9.56
CA ALA A 363 18.03 -16.46 -8.82
C ALA A 363 19.26 -16.69 -9.71
N ASP A 364 19.08 -17.27 -10.89
CA ASP A 364 20.14 -17.49 -11.89
C ASP A 364 20.38 -16.30 -12.83
N GLY A 365 19.60 -15.21 -12.68
CA GLY A 365 19.71 -14.00 -13.50
C GLY A 365 19.26 -14.16 -14.96
N ARG A 366 18.66 -15.29 -15.34
CA ARG A 366 18.28 -15.59 -16.74
C ARG A 366 16.84 -15.27 -17.07
N SER A 367 16.06 -14.83 -16.10
CA SER A 367 14.67 -14.43 -16.31
C SER A 367 14.30 -13.23 -15.46
N ILE A 368 13.38 -12.43 -15.98
CA ILE A 368 12.63 -11.43 -15.21
C ILE A 368 11.18 -11.88 -15.19
N PHE A 369 10.63 -11.94 -14.00
CA PHE A 369 9.19 -12.11 -13.78
C PHE A 369 8.58 -10.73 -13.58
N TYR A 370 7.34 -10.57 -13.98
CA TYR A 370 6.56 -9.38 -13.67
C TYR A 370 5.06 -9.70 -13.71
N ARG A 371 4.28 -8.88 -13.07
CA ARG A 371 2.83 -8.99 -13.10
C ARG A 371 2.26 -8.08 -14.18
N SER A 372 1.30 -8.58 -14.96
CA SER A 372 0.48 -7.81 -15.88
C SER A 372 -0.99 -8.10 -15.55
N GLU A 373 -1.66 -7.16 -14.88
CA GLU A 373 -3.01 -7.36 -14.33
C GLU A 373 -3.07 -8.61 -13.41
N ALA A 374 -3.92 -9.60 -13.76
CA ALA A 374 -4.04 -10.88 -13.06
C ALA A 374 -3.10 -11.98 -13.58
N ARG A 375 -2.11 -11.64 -14.43
CA ARG A 375 -1.21 -12.59 -15.08
C ARG A 375 0.19 -12.47 -14.52
N LEU A 376 0.84 -13.59 -14.32
CA LEU A 376 2.28 -13.64 -14.10
C LEU A 376 3.00 -13.88 -15.41
N MET A 377 3.91 -12.99 -15.74
CA MET A 377 4.68 -13.00 -16.96
C MET A 377 6.15 -13.36 -16.67
N ARG A 378 6.82 -13.97 -17.64
CA ARG A 378 8.24 -14.26 -17.62
C ARG A 378 8.88 -13.80 -18.91
N VAL A 379 10.05 -13.16 -18.79
CA VAL A 379 10.91 -12.79 -19.92
C VAL A 379 12.27 -13.44 -19.71
N SER A 380 12.74 -14.19 -20.70
CA SER A 380 14.12 -14.70 -20.70
C SER A 380 15.07 -13.55 -21.00
N VAL A 381 16.18 -13.47 -20.28
CA VAL A 381 17.18 -12.43 -20.48
C VAL A 381 18.59 -12.99 -20.56
N GLU A 382 19.44 -12.31 -21.34
CA GLU A 382 20.87 -12.50 -21.37
C GLU A 382 21.52 -11.20 -20.85
N THR A 383 22.47 -11.33 -19.92
CA THR A 383 23.16 -10.19 -19.30
C THR A 383 24.59 -9.99 -19.80
N ALA A 384 25.11 -10.91 -20.62
CA ALA A 384 26.44 -10.85 -21.17
C ALA A 384 26.44 -11.28 -22.65
N PRO A 385 27.29 -10.68 -23.55
CA PRO A 385 28.15 -9.53 -23.28
C PRO A 385 27.36 -8.21 -23.09
N THR A 386 26.14 -8.12 -23.61
CA THR A 386 25.20 -7.00 -23.50
C THR A 386 23.83 -7.51 -23.07
N PHE A 387 23.03 -6.66 -22.46
CA PHE A 387 21.66 -7.02 -22.08
C PHE A 387 20.79 -7.27 -23.31
N ARG A 388 20.07 -8.38 -23.31
CA ARG A 388 19.03 -8.72 -24.29
C ARG A 388 17.84 -9.32 -23.58
N ALA A 389 16.64 -8.94 -23.97
CA ALA A 389 15.40 -9.50 -23.50
C ALA A 389 14.66 -10.23 -24.61
N GLY A 390 14.13 -11.40 -24.30
CA GLY A 390 13.22 -12.14 -25.15
C GLY A 390 11.81 -11.55 -25.11
N LEU A 391 10.86 -12.24 -25.74
CA LEU A 391 9.45 -11.86 -25.66
C LEU A 391 8.83 -12.32 -24.34
N PRO A 392 7.90 -11.54 -23.77
CA PRO A 392 7.13 -11.94 -22.60
C PRO A 392 6.28 -13.20 -22.87
N VAL A 393 6.33 -14.13 -21.93
CA VAL A 393 5.53 -15.37 -21.95
C VAL A 393 4.69 -15.39 -20.68
N MET A 394 3.38 -15.59 -20.81
CA MET A 394 2.50 -15.82 -19.67
C MET A 394 2.80 -17.18 -19.06
N LEU A 395 3.07 -17.22 -17.75
CA LEU A 395 3.21 -18.48 -17.00
C LEU A 395 1.86 -19.02 -16.60
N PHE A 396 1.04 -18.20 -15.99
CA PHE A 396 -0.34 -18.54 -15.59
C PHE A 396 -1.17 -17.27 -15.35
N ASP A 397 -2.49 -17.46 -15.36
CA ASP A 397 -3.52 -16.46 -15.13
C ASP A 397 -4.27 -16.72 -13.81
N GLY A 398 -5.13 -15.81 -13.41
CA GLY A 398 -5.99 -15.94 -12.22
C GLY A 398 -5.25 -15.71 -10.92
N VAL A 399 -4.19 -14.93 -10.97
CA VAL A 399 -3.47 -14.51 -9.79
C VAL A 399 -4.26 -13.38 -9.11
N HIS A 400 -5.15 -13.75 -8.19
CA HIS A 400 -5.81 -12.78 -7.32
C HIS A 400 -4.82 -12.26 -6.28
N ILE A 401 -3.92 -11.42 -6.74
CA ILE A 401 -2.93 -10.77 -5.89
C ILE A 401 -3.59 -9.54 -5.29
N VAL A 402 -3.60 -9.46 -3.98
CA VAL A 402 -3.90 -8.19 -3.30
C VAL A 402 -2.69 -7.30 -3.49
N ARG A 403 -2.85 -6.17 -4.19
CA ARG A 403 -1.81 -5.15 -4.29
C ARG A 403 -1.35 -4.76 -2.89
N SER A 404 -0.06 -4.78 -2.68
CA SER A 404 0.56 -4.12 -1.53
C SER A 404 1.07 -2.77 -2.03
N ASP A 405 0.63 -1.69 -1.39
CA ASP A 405 1.12 -0.34 -1.76
C ASP A 405 2.62 -0.16 -1.47
N THR A 406 3.21 -1.10 -0.74
CA THR A 406 4.58 -1.00 -0.23
C THR A 406 5.41 -2.24 -0.47
N GLY A 407 4.77 -3.39 -0.72
CA GLY A 407 5.42 -4.68 -0.82
C GLY A 407 5.31 -5.31 -2.19
N ILE A 408 6.04 -6.40 -2.35
CA ILE A 408 5.99 -7.27 -3.52
C ILE A 408 4.98 -8.37 -3.24
N SER A 409 4.07 -8.60 -4.16
CA SER A 409 3.00 -9.59 -4.01
C SER A 409 3.45 -11.03 -4.31
N TYR A 410 4.64 -11.20 -4.86
CA TYR A 410 5.25 -12.50 -5.12
C TYR A 410 6.78 -12.41 -5.09
N GLN A 411 7.46 -13.53 -4.92
CA GLN A 411 8.92 -13.63 -4.99
C GLN A 411 9.34 -14.98 -5.60
N PRO A 412 10.29 -15.01 -6.56
CA PRO A 412 10.89 -16.25 -7.01
C PRO A 412 11.57 -16.98 -5.84
N HIS A 413 11.27 -18.28 -5.71
CA HIS A 413 11.92 -19.11 -4.71
C HIS A 413 13.36 -19.43 -5.17
N PRO A 414 14.35 -19.50 -4.24
CA PRO A 414 15.75 -19.80 -4.58
C PRO A 414 15.96 -21.13 -5.30
N ASP A 415 15.01 -22.08 -5.19
CA ASP A 415 15.08 -23.35 -5.94
C ASP A 415 14.91 -23.22 -7.45
N GLY A 416 14.49 -22.03 -7.94
CA GLY A 416 14.26 -21.77 -9.35
C GLY A 416 13.06 -22.49 -9.97
N GLN A 417 12.19 -23.12 -9.18
CA GLN A 417 11.05 -23.92 -9.64
C GLN A 417 9.70 -23.37 -9.20
N ARG A 418 9.67 -22.56 -8.17
CA ARG A 418 8.46 -22.05 -7.53
C ARG A 418 8.55 -20.55 -7.26
N LEU A 419 7.41 -20.00 -6.93
CA LEU A 419 7.23 -18.63 -6.49
C LEU A 419 6.52 -18.66 -5.13
N LEU A 420 6.92 -17.82 -4.20
CA LEU A 420 6.08 -17.45 -3.08
C LEU A 420 5.10 -16.40 -3.57
N MET A 421 3.82 -16.55 -3.27
CA MET A 421 2.78 -15.60 -3.64
C MET A 421 1.93 -15.23 -2.44
N THR A 422 1.61 -13.95 -2.35
CA THR A 422 0.67 -13.40 -1.40
C THR A 422 -0.68 -13.24 -2.10
N ARG A 423 -1.73 -13.84 -1.56
CA ARG A 423 -3.07 -13.82 -2.13
C ARG A 423 -4.04 -13.24 -1.12
N GLY A 424 -5.10 -12.58 -1.62
CA GLY A 424 -6.29 -12.37 -0.81
C GLY A 424 -6.84 -13.72 -0.34
N THR A 425 -7.45 -13.77 0.82
CA THR A 425 -8.16 -14.96 1.27
C THR A 425 -9.23 -15.28 0.25
N ASP A 426 -9.34 -16.57 -0.14
CA ASP A 426 -10.38 -17.08 -1.03
C ASP A 426 -11.76 -17.06 -0.34
N ASP A 427 -12.08 -16.00 0.31
CA ASP A 427 -13.48 -15.70 0.53
C ASP A 427 -14.05 -15.31 -0.85
N THR A 428 -14.19 -16.33 -1.71
CA THR A 428 -14.95 -16.31 -2.95
C THR A 428 -16.44 -16.11 -2.65
N SER A 429 -16.79 -15.67 -1.47
CA SER A 429 -18.08 -15.04 -1.29
C SER A 429 -18.07 -13.86 -2.28
N ILE A 430 -18.71 -14.07 -3.41
CA ILE A 430 -19.11 -13.02 -4.34
C ILE A 430 -19.49 -11.86 -3.45
N ALA A 431 -18.76 -10.75 -3.57
CA ALA A 431 -19.01 -9.57 -2.74
C ALA A 431 -20.50 -9.27 -2.85
N LYS A 432 -21.26 -9.64 -1.82
CA LYS A 432 -22.71 -9.52 -1.87
C LYS A 432 -23.05 -8.06 -1.68
N VAL A 433 -23.57 -7.45 -2.74
CA VAL A 433 -24.21 -6.15 -2.58
C VAL A 433 -25.47 -6.34 -1.78
N ARG A 434 -25.52 -5.78 -0.59
CA ARG A 434 -26.74 -5.67 0.19
C ARG A 434 -27.44 -4.38 -0.16
N VAL A 435 -28.73 -4.48 -0.46
CA VAL A 435 -29.58 -3.32 -0.75
C VAL A 435 -30.72 -3.34 0.25
N ILE A 436 -30.82 -2.31 1.05
CA ILE A 436 -31.86 -2.13 2.08
C ILE A 436 -32.70 -0.94 1.65
N THR A 437 -33.92 -1.19 1.21
CA THR A 437 -34.88 -0.12 0.87
C THR A 437 -35.50 0.46 2.13
N ARG A 438 -35.84 1.76 2.10
CA ARG A 438 -36.40 2.49 3.26
C ARG A 438 -35.51 2.48 4.50
N TRP A 439 -34.20 2.25 4.34
CA TRP A 439 -33.27 2.19 5.45
C TRP A 439 -33.24 3.49 6.29
N LEU A 440 -33.44 4.65 5.65
CA LEU A 440 -33.50 5.92 6.39
C LEU A 440 -34.65 5.98 7.43
N ASP A 441 -35.66 5.11 7.35
CA ASP A 441 -36.71 5.02 8.38
C ASP A 441 -36.16 4.52 9.71
N GLU A 442 -35.09 3.71 9.68
CA GLU A 442 -34.39 3.21 10.89
C GLU A 442 -33.69 4.36 11.64
N LEU A 443 -33.31 5.44 10.95
CA LEU A 443 -32.61 6.57 11.54
C LEU A 443 -33.59 7.52 12.31
N LYS A 444 -34.87 7.48 12.06
CA LYS A 444 -35.88 8.40 12.66
C LYS A 444 -35.94 8.33 14.18
N GLY A 445 -35.47 7.26 14.79
CA GLY A 445 -35.38 7.07 16.23
C GLY A 445 -34.13 7.62 16.91
N ILE A 446 -33.14 8.02 16.12
CA ILE A 446 -31.84 8.51 16.62
C ILE A 446 -31.93 10.02 16.82
N ARG A 447 -31.83 10.46 18.10
CA ARG A 447 -31.92 11.86 18.52
C ARG A 447 -30.61 12.37 19.09
#